data_f476d7e77e9dcddaa8567380f25e2253
#
_entry.id   f476d7e77e9dcddaa8567380f25e2253
#
_cell.length_a   1.000
_cell.length_b   1.000
_cell.length_c   1.000
_cell.angle_alpha   90.00
_cell.angle_beta   90.00
_cell.angle_gamma   90.00
#
_symmetry.space_group_name_H-M   'P 1'
#
loop_
_entity.id
_entity.type
_entity.pdbx_description
1 polymer ?
#
loop_
_entity_poly.entity_id
_entity_poly.type
_entity_poly.pdbx_seq_one_letter_code
_entity_poly.pdbx_strand_id
1 'polypeptide(L)'
;MDTKALRQKILDLAIRGKLVPQDPKDEPAAVLLERIRAEKQRMVKDGKLKPKDIKNDTVIFKGDDNLHYEKFQDGTVKCIEDEIPFELPEGWSWCRLFSLSIKIGAGSTPTGGAVVYTTSGIKFIRSQNVYDDGLLLDDVAYIPEEINQKKSGSIVKSKDILLNITGGSIGRCSLVSDDFDVANVNQHVMIIRLANLELRKYIHSVVISPYIQEQIISRQVGSGRGGLSAETLSTFLIPLPPLNEQVSINRKLNECISQVLAIADAKCNISNLIIA
;
A
#
# COMPACT_ATOMS: atom_id res chain seq x y z
N MET A 1 -27.86 -1.34 9.21
CA MET A 1 -26.92 -1.13 8.07
C MET A 1 -25.53 -1.52 8.56
N ASP A 2 -24.80 -2.33 7.81
CA ASP A 2 -23.43 -2.71 8.12
C ASP A 2 -22.47 -1.66 7.54
N THR A 3 -21.92 -0.82 8.42
CA THR A 3 -21.00 0.27 8.01
C THR A 3 -19.66 -0.24 7.52
N LYS A 4 -19.23 -1.42 7.98
CA LYS A 4 -18.00 -2.06 7.50
C LYS A 4 -18.19 -2.53 6.05
N ALA A 5 -19.28 -3.23 5.76
CA ALA A 5 -19.60 -3.68 4.40
C ALA A 5 -19.77 -2.49 3.44
N LEU A 6 -20.38 -1.39 3.91
CA LEU A 6 -20.54 -0.17 3.11
C LEU A 6 -19.18 0.45 2.77
N ARG A 7 -18.26 0.57 3.76
CA ARG A 7 -16.89 1.07 3.52
C ARG A 7 -16.16 0.22 2.48
N GLN A 8 -16.25 -1.11 2.60
CA GLN A 8 -15.63 -2.02 1.64
C GLN A 8 -16.21 -1.87 0.22
N LYS A 9 -17.53 -1.66 0.11
CA LYS A 9 -18.17 -1.42 -1.18
C LYS A 9 -17.73 -0.11 -1.83
N ILE A 10 -17.57 0.95 -1.04
CA ILE A 10 -17.08 2.26 -1.53
C ILE A 10 -15.65 2.12 -2.06
N LEU A 11 -14.76 1.40 -1.33
CA LEU A 11 -13.40 1.11 -1.78
C LEU A 11 -13.39 0.29 -3.08
N ASP A 12 -14.24 -0.73 -3.19
CA ASP A 12 -14.35 -1.53 -4.42
C ASP A 12 -14.79 -0.68 -5.63
N LEU A 13 -15.75 0.24 -5.44
CA LEU A 13 -16.17 1.17 -6.49
C LEU A 13 -15.02 2.11 -6.90
N ALA A 14 -14.23 2.57 -5.95
CA ALA A 14 -13.10 3.46 -6.20
C ALA A 14 -12.03 2.81 -7.09
N ILE A 15 -11.62 1.58 -6.76
CA ILE A 15 -10.56 0.90 -7.50
C ILE A 15 -11.00 0.33 -8.85
N ARG A 16 -12.31 0.27 -9.11
CA ARG A 16 -12.89 -0.11 -10.41
C ARG A 16 -13.27 1.07 -11.28
N GLY A 17 -12.91 2.31 -10.88
CA GLY A 17 -13.24 3.52 -11.61
C GLY A 17 -14.74 3.85 -11.65
N LYS A 18 -15.52 3.41 -10.65
CA LYS A 18 -16.98 3.61 -10.56
C LYS A 18 -17.40 4.61 -9.50
N LEU A 19 -16.46 5.25 -8.80
CA LEU A 19 -16.74 6.18 -7.71
C LEU A 19 -16.85 7.62 -8.18
N VAL A 20 -16.09 8.00 -9.21
CA VAL A 20 -16.07 9.33 -9.82
C VAL A 20 -16.15 9.19 -11.35
N PRO A 21 -16.66 10.22 -12.08
CA PRO A 21 -16.60 10.22 -13.54
C PRO A 21 -15.15 10.35 -14.00
N GLN A 22 -14.80 9.71 -15.13
CA GLN A 22 -13.54 9.89 -15.82
C GLN A 22 -13.56 11.18 -16.64
N ASP A 23 -12.43 11.90 -16.71
CA ASP A 23 -12.23 13.03 -17.63
C ASP A 23 -11.34 12.54 -18.81
N PRO A 24 -11.85 12.50 -20.05
CA PRO A 24 -11.05 12.07 -21.20
C PRO A 24 -9.87 13.00 -21.53
N LYS A 25 -9.78 14.17 -20.88
CA LYS A 25 -8.65 15.10 -21.00
C LYS A 25 -7.53 14.81 -20.02
N ASP A 26 -7.76 13.95 -19.04
CA ASP A 26 -6.73 13.57 -18.09
C ASP A 26 -5.60 12.80 -18.80
N GLU A 27 -4.37 13.09 -18.41
CA GLU A 27 -3.22 12.37 -18.95
C GLU A 27 -3.29 10.88 -18.57
N PRO A 28 -3.25 9.95 -19.55
CA PRO A 28 -3.37 8.52 -19.27
C PRO A 28 -2.33 8.01 -18.25
N ALA A 29 -2.72 7.05 -17.42
CA ALA A 29 -1.86 6.44 -16.42
C ALA A 29 -0.59 5.78 -17.01
N ALA A 30 -0.62 5.36 -18.28
CA ALA A 30 0.56 4.84 -18.99
C ALA A 30 1.70 5.88 -19.02
N VAL A 31 1.41 7.16 -19.27
CA VAL A 31 2.39 8.25 -19.27
C VAL A 31 2.96 8.48 -17.86
N LEU A 32 2.12 8.40 -16.84
CA LEU A 32 2.56 8.47 -15.44
C LEU A 32 3.53 7.31 -15.11
N LEU A 33 3.24 6.09 -15.57
CA LEU A 33 4.10 4.92 -15.37
C LEU A 33 5.45 5.07 -16.08
N GLU A 34 5.49 5.66 -17.28
CA GLU A 34 6.74 5.98 -17.97
C GLU A 34 7.60 6.98 -17.18
N ARG A 35 6.98 8.04 -16.64
CA ARG A 35 7.69 9.00 -15.78
C ARG A 35 8.25 8.35 -14.51
N ILE A 36 7.49 7.50 -13.85
CA ILE A 36 7.95 6.77 -12.66
C ILE A 36 9.15 5.89 -13.01
N ARG A 37 9.11 5.19 -14.14
CA ARG A 37 10.22 4.37 -14.61
C ARG A 37 11.47 5.21 -14.89
N ALA A 38 11.31 6.32 -15.59
CA ALA A 38 12.41 7.24 -15.87
C ALA A 38 13.03 7.79 -14.58
N GLU A 39 12.20 8.14 -13.59
CA GLU A 39 12.67 8.61 -12.29
C GLU A 39 13.44 7.52 -11.53
N LYS A 40 12.96 6.28 -11.50
CA LYS A 40 13.69 5.15 -10.88
C LYS A 40 15.03 4.90 -11.57
N GLN A 41 15.10 4.99 -12.92
CA GLN A 41 16.35 4.89 -13.66
C GLN A 41 17.31 6.03 -13.31
N ARG A 42 16.80 7.27 -13.15
CA ARG A 42 17.59 8.41 -12.69
C ARG A 42 18.13 8.16 -11.29
N MET A 43 17.30 7.66 -10.37
CA MET A 43 17.73 7.31 -9.01
C MET A 43 18.86 6.25 -9.01
N VAL A 44 18.87 5.32 -9.96
CA VAL A 44 19.98 4.36 -10.12
C VAL A 44 21.25 5.06 -10.59
N LYS A 45 21.15 5.96 -11.58
CA LYS A 45 22.31 6.75 -12.05
C LYS A 45 22.89 7.65 -10.95
N ASP A 46 22.04 8.20 -10.11
CA ASP A 46 22.40 9.05 -8.96
C ASP A 46 22.93 8.24 -7.76
N GLY A 47 22.97 6.90 -7.83
CA GLY A 47 23.39 6.03 -6.72
C GLY A 47 22.41 5.94 -5.56
N LYS A 48 21.18 6.45 -5.70
CA LYS A 48 20.11 6.40 -4.69
C LYS A 48 19.42 5.04 -4.66
N LEU A 49 19.41 4.33 -5.77
CA LEU A 49 18.93 2.96 -5.95
C LEU A 49 20.03 2.10 -6.56
N LYS A 50 19.96 0.79 -6.31
CA LYS A 50 20.84 -0.18 -6.97
C LYS A 50 20.16 -0.72 -8.24
N PRO A 51 20.90 -1.13 -9.28
CA PRO A 51 20.31 -1.72 -10.49
C PRO A 51 19.37 -2.90 -10.19
N LYS A 52 19.69 -3.69 -9.15
CA LYS A 52 18.85 -4.82 -8.72
C LYS A 52 17.48 -4.40 -8.19
N ASP A 53 17.33 -3.16 -7.70
CA ASP A 53 16.09 -2.68 -7.10
C ASP A 53 15.03 -2.36 -8.17
N ILE A 54 15.43 -2.23 -9.43
CA ILE A 54 14.54 -1.99 -10.57
C ILE A 54 14.53 -3.13 -11.60
N LYS A 55 15.33 -4.19 -11.39
CA LYS A 55 15.47 -5.29 -12.37
C LYS A 55 14.17 -6.01 -12.70
N ASN A 56 13.22 -6.00 -11.79
CA ASN A 56 11.92 -6.65 -11.95
C ASN A 56 10.84 -5.71 -12.50
N ASP A 57 11.15 -4.43 -12.72
CA ASP A 57 10.18 -3.49 -13.27
C ASP A 57 9.70 -3.94 -14.64
N THR A 58 8.40 -3.99 -14.83
CA THR A 58 7.75 -4.44 -16.06
C THR A 58 6.80 -3.38 -16.61
N VAL A 59 6.34 -3.60 -17.82
CA VAL A 59 5.30 -2.82 -18.48
C VAL A 59 4.13 -3.73 -18.80
N ILE A 60 2.95 -3.40 -18.31
CA ILE A 60 1.72 -4.06 -18.71
C ILE A 60 1.03 -3.22 -19.78
N PHE A 61 0.63 -3.87 -20.86
CA PHE A 61 -0.04 -3.21 -21.99
C PHE A 61 -1.10 -4.14 -22.60
N LYS A 62 -2.02 -3.57 -23.35
CA LYS A 62 -3.04 -4.31 -24.08
C LYS A 62 -2.58 -4.50 -25.54
N GLY A 63 -2.60 -5.73 -26.03
CA GLY A 63 -2.24 -6.07 -27.39
C GLY A 63 -3.37 -5.75 -28.40
N ASP A 64 -3.09 -5.93 -29.68
CA ASP A 64 -4.07 -5.72 -30.77
C ASP A 64 -5.24 -6.72 -30.70
N ASP A 65 -5.03 -7.86 -30.04
CA ASP A 65 -6.04 -8.89 -29.73
C ASP A 65 -6.87 -8.59 -28.48
N ASN A 66 -6.70 -7.40 -27.87
CA ASN A 66 -7.29 -6.96 -26.62
C ASN A 66 -6.91 -7.74 -25.37
N LEU A 67 -5.92 -8.64 -25.42
CA LEU A 67 -5.40 -9.35 -24.26
C LEU A 67 -4.32 -8.51 -23.57
N HIS A 68 -4.11 -8.76 -22.27
CA HIS A 68 -3.08 -8.08 -21.48
C HIS A 68 -1.76 -8.84 -21.52
N TYR A 69 -0.70 -8.09 -21.75
CA TYR A 69 0.68 -8.59 -21.81
C TYR A 69 1.58 -7.86 -20.85
N GLU A 70 2.52 -8.59 -20.25
CA GLU A 70 3.57 -8.03 -19.40
C GLU A 70 4.92 -8.17 -20.09
N LYS A 71 5.60 -7.03 -20.32
CA LYS A 71 6.94 -6.96 -20.92
C LYS A 71 7.98 -6.77 -19.82
N PHE A 72 8.95 -7.67 -19.79
CA PHE A 72 10.07 -7.67 -18.86
C PHE A 72 11.27 -6.88 -19.37
N GLN A 73 12.25 -6.60 -18.49
CA GLN A 73 13.45 -5.83 -18.81
C GLN A 73 14.34 -6.50 -19.88
N ASP A 74 14.36 -7.83 -19.93
CA ASP A 74 15.08 -8.64 -20.93
C ASP A 74 14.40 -8.68 -22.30
N GLY A 75 13.25 -8.03 -22.43
CA GLY A 75 12.45 -7.99 -23.65
C GLY A 75 11.42 -9.11 -23.76
N THR A 76 11.41 -10.10 -22.85
CA THR A 76 10.40 -11.17 -22.82
C THR A 76 9.02 -10.56 -22.63
N VAL A 77 8.04 -11.14 -23.33
CA VAL A 77 6.62 -10.75 -23.22
C VAL A 77 5.80 -11.99 -22.85
N LYS A 78 4.96 -11.84 -21.83
CA LYS A 78 4.06 -12.90 -21.33
C LYS A 78 2.62 -12.40 -21.37
N CYS A 79 1.70 -13.22 -21.90
CA CYS A 79 0.26 -12.97 -21.71
C CYS A 79 -0.10 -13.18 -20.24
N ILE A 80 -0.82 -12.22 -19.67
CA ILE A 80 -1.26 -12.23 -18.27
C ILE A 80 -2.78 -12.07 -18.14
N GLU A 81 -3.53 -12.37 -19.20
CA GLU A 81 -4.98 -12.19 -19.21
C GLU A 81 -5.66 -12.95 -18.07
N ASP A 82 -5.18 -14.15 -17.76
CA ASP A 82 -5.70 -14.98 -16.64
C ASP A 82 -5.45 -14.34 -15.26
N GLU A 83 -4.55 -13.36 -15.17
CA GLU A 83 -4.26 -12.64 -13.92
C GLU A 83 -5.13 -11.37 -13.76
N ILE A 84 -5.78 -10.91 -14.84
CA ILE A 84 -6.55 -9.65 -14.84
C ILE A 84 -7.90 -9.86 -14.12
N PRO A 85 -8.13 -9.18 -13.00
CA PRO A 85 -9.32 -9.46 -12.17
C PRO A 85 -10.60 -8.78 -12.67
N PHE A 86 -10.46 -7.69 -13.44
CA PHE A 86 -11.57 -6.91 -14.01
C PHE A 86 -11.08 -5.93 -15.07
N GLU A 87 -11.98 -5.47 -15.92
CA GLU A 87 -11.70 -4.44 -16.91
C GLU A 87 -11.51 -3.06 -16.27
N LEU A 88 -10.54 -2.30 -16.80
CA LEU A 88 -10.26 -0.93 -16.37
C LEU A 88 -10.99 0.09 -17.26
N PRO A 89 -11.37 1.27 -16.73
CA PRO A 89 -11.79 2.40 -17.55
C PRO A 89 -10.70 2.85 -18.52
N GLU A 90 -11.11 3.58 -19.56
CA GLU A 90 -10.18 4.24 -20.47
C GLU A 90 -9.24 5.20 -19.69
N GLY A 91 -7.99 5.29 -20.13
CA GLY A 91 -6.96 6.10 -19.46
C GLY A 91 -6.31 5.44 -18.23
N TRP A 92 -6.88 4.35 -17.70
CA TRP A 92 -6.27 3.58 -16.63
C TRP A 92 -5.27 2.55 -17.15
N SER A 93 -4.38 2.09 -16.29
CA SER A 93 -3.41 1.05 -16.62
C SER A 93 -3.21 0.07 -15.47
N TRP A 94 -3.04 -1.21 -15.78
CA TRP A 94 -2.51 -2.17 -14.82
C TRP A 94 -1.01 -2.00 -14.66
N CYS A 95 -0.52 -2.13 -13.45
CA CYS A 95 0.92 -2.23 -13.16
C CYS A 95 1.17 -3.12 -11.95
N ARG A 96 2.39 -3.59 -11.77
CA ARG A 96 2.79 -4.30 -10.55
C ARG A 96 3.15 -3.30 -9.45
N LEU A 97 2.94 -3.65 -8.19
CA LEU A 97 3.27 -2.78 -7.06
C LEU A 97 4.77 -2.44 -7.04
N PHE A 98 5.65 -3.37 -7.40
CA PHE A 98 7.09 -3.10 -7.48
C PHE A 98 7.44 -2.02 -8.51
N SER A 99 6.69 -1.91 -9.62
CA SER A 99 6.94 -0.86 -10.63
C SER A 99 6.70 0.55 -10.09
N LEU A 100 5.82 0.69 -9.10
CA LEU A 100 5.54 1.95 -8.41
C LEU A 100 6.48 2.23 -7.23
N SER A 101 7.18 1.20 -6.74
CA SER A 101 7.89 1.23 -5.46
C SER A 101 9.41 1.30 -5.64
N ILE A 102 10.08 2.01 -4.73
CA ILE A 102 11.55 2.00 -4.57
C ILE A 102 11.98 1.15 -3.37
N LYS A 103 11.01 0.71 -2.56
CA LYS A 103 11.23 -0.21 -1.44
C LYS A 103 9.96 -0.98 -1.12
N ILE A 104 10.08 -2.30 -1.03
CA ILE A 104 9.12 -3.19 -0.39
C ILE A 104 9.93 -4.14 0.51
N GLY A 105 9.75 -4.06 1.81
CA GLY A 105 10.51 -4.90 2.73
C GLY A 105 10.09 -4.74 4.18
N ALA A 106 10.12 -5.84 4.92
CA ALA A 106 9.84 -5.87 6.34
C ALA A 106 11.07 -5.52 7.18
N GLY A 107 10.84 -5.20 8.44
CA GLY A 107 11.90 -5.05 9.41
C GLY A 107 12.36 -6.36 10.03
N SER A 108 13.03 -6.24 11.13
CA SER A 108 13.44 -7.39 11.95
C SER A 108 13.49 -7.00 13.43
N THR A 109 13.04 -7.90 14.30
CA THR A 109 13.14 -7.67 15.76
C THR A 109 14.61 -7.65 16.20
N PRO A 110 15.01 -6.69 17.04
CA PRO A 110 16.33 -6.70 17.64
C PRO A 110 16.56 -7.97 18.46
N THR A 111 17.77 -8.51 18.41
CA THR A 111 18.19 -9.62 19.30
C THR A 111 18.36 -9.09 20.73
N GLY A 112 17.93 -9.86 21.74
CA GLY A 112 18.02 -9.48 23.15
C GLY A 112 16.67 -9.37 23.87
N GLY A 113 15.55 -9.53 23.15
CA GLY A 113 14.21 -9.53 23.77
C GLY A 113 13.82 -8.19 24.40
N ALA A 114 13.14 -8.22 25.54
CA ALA A 114 12.62 -7.03 26.22
C ALA A 114 13.70 -6.03 26.69
N VAL A 115 14.91 -6.50 26.95
CA VAL A 115 16.04 -5.67 27.46
C VAL A 115 16.51 -4.64 26.42
N VAL A 116 16.19 -4.83 25.17
CA VAL A 116 16.60 -3.92 24.07
C VAL A 116 15.72 -2.69 23.98
N TYR A 117 14.52 -2.74 24.54
CA TYR A 117 13.59 -1.62 24.47
C TYR A 117 13.89 -0.60 25.58
N THR A 118 13.78 0.65 25.22
CA THR A 118 14.03 1.82 26.07
C THR A 118 12.73 2.60 26.31
N THR A 119 12.75 3.50 27.28
CA THR A 119 11.61 4.37 27.59
C THR A 119 11.49 5.57 26.61
N SER A 120 12.55 5.85 25.87
CA SER A 120 12.62 6.92 24.87
C SER A 120 13.67 6.59 23.81
N GLY A 121 13.67 7.27 22.68
CA GLY A 121 14.60 7.05 21.57
C GLY A 121 13.88 6.94 20.24
N ILE A 122 14.32 6.04 19.36
CA ILE A 122 13.70 5.82 18.05
C ILE A 122 12.46 4.93 18.22
N LYS A 123 11.33 5.37 17.70
CA LYS A 123 10.08 4.60 17.69
C LYS A 123 10.29 3.27 16.99
N PHE A 124 9.80 2.19 17.59
CA PHE A 124 9.87 0.85 17.02
C PHE A 124 8.44 0.34 16.80
N ILE A 125 7.96 0.51 15.56
CA ILE A 125 6.59 0.19 15.16
C ILE A 125 6.43 -1.31 15.02
N ARG A 126 5.43 -1.84 15.72
CA ARG A 126 5.01 -3.24 15.68
C ARG A 126 3.61 -3.34 15.05
N SER A 127 3.19 -4.54 14.70
CA SER A 127 1.87 -4.75 14.06
C SER A 127 0.68 -4.20 14.86
N GLN A 128 0.80 -4.11 16.18
CA GLN A 128 -0.22 -3.50 17.04
C GLN A 128 -0.34 -1.98 16.90
N ASN A 129 0.64 -1.33 16.30
CA ASN A 129 0.65 0.12 16.08
C ASN A 129 0.06 0.52 14.71
N VAL A 130 -0.21 -0.45 13.81
CA VAL A 130 -0.65 -0.19 12.42
C VAL A 130 -2.14 -0.42 12.30
N TYR A 131 -2.86 0.61 11.87
CA TYR A 131 -4.31 0.60 11.60
C TYR A 131 -4.60 1.29 10.27
N ASP A 132 -5.77 1.01 9.67
CA ASP A 132 -6.15 1.55 8.36
C ASP A 132 -6.39 3.07 8.35
N ASP A 133 -6.64 3.65 9.52
CA ASP A 133 -6.90 5.07 9.74
C ASP A 133 -5.70 5.83 10.31
N GLY A 134 -4.58 5.15 10.58
CA GLY A 134 -3.36 5.78 11.06
C GLY A 134 -2.50 4.89 11.95
N LEU A 135 -1.42 5.46 12.48
CA LEU A 135 -0.55 4.81 13.45
C LEU A 135 -1.02 5.12 14.88
N LEU A 136 -1.23 4.09 15.68
CA LEU A 136 -1.48 4.23 17.11
C LEU A 136 -0.14 4.16 17.87
N LEU A 137 0.31 5.30 18.41
CA LEU A 137 1.64 5.44 18.99
C LEU A 137 1.67 5.53 20.52
N ASP A 138 0.49 5.48 21.19
CA ASP A 138 0.39 5.59 22.65
C ASP A 138 1.18 4.49 23.38
N ASP A 139 1.25 3.27 22.81
CA ASP A 139 2.03 2.12 23.31
C ASP A 139 3.15 1.74 22.32
N VAL A 140 3.82 2.74 21.74
CA VAL A 140 4.94 2.48 20.85
C VAL A 140 6.18 2.11 21.67
N ALA A 141 6.88 1.05 21.27
CA ALA A 141 8.18 0.73 21.84
C ALA A 141 9.27 1.66 21.29
N TYR A 142 10.37 1.80 22.02
CA TYR A 142 11.53 2.57 21.57
C TYR A 142 12.77 1.68 21.53
N ILE A 143 13.69 2.01 20.64
CA ILE A 143 15.01 1.39 20.52
C ILE A 143 16.11 2.45 20.53
N PRO A 144 17.33 2.12 20.99
CA PRO A 144 18.49 2.99 20.89
C PRO A 144 18.86 3.29 19.43
N GLU A 145 19.49 4.46 19.21
CA GLU A 145 19.93 4.87 17.87
C GLU A 145 20.92 3.88 17.23
N GLU A 146 21.82 3.25 18.03
CA GLU A 146 22.78 2.27 17.54
C GLU A 146 22.08 1.04 16.93
N ILE A 147 20.92 0.66 17.48
CA ILE A 147 20.11 -0.44 16.93
C ILE A 147 19.41 0.01 15.66
N ASN A 148 18.87 1.23 15.63
CA ASN A 148 18.28 1.81 14.44
C ASN A 148 19.28 1.84 13.27
N GLN A 149 20.51 2.28 13.51
CA GLN A 149 21.58 2.31 12.50
C GLN A 149 21.95 0.92 11.99
N LYS A 150 22.08 -0.07 12.88
CA LYS A 150 22.30 -1.46 12.50
C LYS A 150 21.18 -2.04 11.66
N LYS A 151 19.96 -1.49 11.80
CA LYS A 151 18.75 -1.85 11.08
C LYS A 151 18.36 -0.80 10.01
N SER A 152 19.33 -0.13 9.43
CA SER A 152 19.13 0.93 8.44
C SER A 152 18.25 0.51 7.24
N GLY A 153 18.22 -0.79 6.94
CA GLY A 153 17.36 -1.37 5.91
C GLY A 153 15.86 -1.29 6.21
N SER A 154 15.43 -1.05 7.45
CA SER A 154 14.01 -0.98 7.86
C SER A 154 13.64 0.36 8.55
N ILE A 155 14.41 1.40 8.29
CA ILE A 155 14.07 2.75 8.73
C ILE A 155 12.83 3.25 7.97
N VAL A 156 11.80 3.64 8.74
CA VAL A 156 10.58 4.28 8.25
C VAL A 156 10.85 5.74 7.99
N LYS A 157 10.32 6.25 6.91
CA LYS A 157 10.36 7.67 6.54
C LYS A 157 8.95 8.23 6.48
N SER A 158 8.82 9.54 6.60
CA SER A 158 7.57 10.23 6.30
C SER A 158 7.05 9.79 4.92
N LYS A 159 5.72 9.71 4.79
CA LYS A 159 5.03 9.32 3.55
C LYS A 159 5.18 7.84 3.13
N ASP A 160 5.84 6.98 3.91
CA ASP A 160 5.79 5.54 3.71
C ASP A 160 4.37 4.99 3.92
N ILE A 161 4.12 3.82 3.36
CA ILE A 161 2.94 3.01 3.65
C ILE A 161 3.43 1.81 4.47
N LEU A 162 2.79 1.53 5.60
CA LEU A 162 3.11 0.39 6.46
C LEU A 162 1.98 -0.65 6.39
N LEU A 163 2.34 -1.89 6.13
CA LEU A 163 1.41 -3.01 5.99
C LEU A 163 1.76 -4.13 6.96
N ASN A 164 0.79 -4.58 7.75
CA ASN A 164 0.92 -5.79 8.55
C ASN A 164 0.85 -7.04 7.66
N ILE A 165 1.86 -7.89 7.76
CA ILE A 165 2.06 -9.03 6.87
C ILE A 165 1.92 -10.40 7.55
N THR A 166 1.61 -10.45 8.85
CA THR A 166 1.46 -11.70 9.60
C THR A 166 0.45 -11.59 10.73
N GLY A 167 -0.07 -12.73 11.18
CA GLY A 167 -0.90 -12.85 12.38
C GLY A 167 -2.30 -12.30 12.21
N GLY A 168 -3.03 -12.14 13.32
CA GLY A 168 -4.44 -11.71 13.31
C GLY A 168 -4.71 -10.28 12.84
N SER A 169 -3.67 -9.48 12.65
CA SER A 169 -3.76 -8.11 12.13
C SER A 169 -3.25 -8.00 10.69
N ILE A 170 -3.03 -9.13 10.02
CA ILE A 170 -2.58 -9.15 8.61
C ILE A 170 -3.53 -8.32 7.75
N GLY A 171 -2.97 -7.56 6.81
CA GLY A 171 -3.73 -6.69 5.92
C GLY A 171 -4.00 -5.28 6.45
N ARG A 172 -3.87 -5.01 7.77
CA ARG A 172 -3.95 -3.63 8.26
C ARG A 172 -2.85 -2.79 7.64
N CYS A 173 -3.23 -1.61 7.15
CA CYS A 173 -2.34 -0.75 6.39
C CYS A 173 -2.48 0.71 6.82
N SER A 174 -1.38 1.39 7.07
CA SER A 174 -1.35 2.78 7.51
C SER A 174 -0.50 3.66 6.63
N LEU A 175 -0.91 4.91 6.46
CA LEU A 175 -0.07 5.98 5.92
C LEU A 175 0.77 6.58 7.05
N VAL A 176 2.06 6.73 6.80
CA VAL A 176 2.94 7.52 7.66
C VAL A 176 2.73 9.01 7.34
N SER A 177 2.50 9.82 8.37
CA SER A 177 2.23 11.27 8.21
C SER A 177 3.41 12.02 7.59
N ASP A 178 3.13 13.21 7.07
CA ASP A 178 4.11 14.04 6.36
C ASP A 178 5.17 14.64 7.31
N ASP A 179 4.78 14.86 8.55
CA ASP A 179 5.58 15.41 9.66
C ASP A 179 6.17 14.31 10.56
N PHE A 180 6.05 13.03 10.15
CA PHE A 180 6.55 11.91 10.93
C PHE A 180 8.07 11.93 11.01
N ASP A 181 8.59 11.75 12.23
CA ASP A 181 10.00 11.59 12.49
C ASP A 181 10.52 10.17 12.13
N VAL A 182 11.71 9.84 12.57
CA VAL A 182 12.32 8.53 12.29
C VAL A 182 11.71 7.44 13.16
N ALA A 183 11.47 6.26 12.55
CA ALA A 183 11.13 5.03 13.25
C ALA A 183 11.78 3.83 12.57
N ASN A 184 11.68 2.67 13.21
CA ASN A 184 12.01 1.38 12.62
C ASN A 184 10.83 0.43 12.80
N VAL A 185 10.81 -0.69 12.09
CA VAL A 185 9.72 -1.68 12.14
C VAL A 185 10.22 -3.07 12.47
N ASN A 186 9.34 -3.89 13.04
CA ASN A 186 9.63 -5.31 13.27
C ASN A 186 9.39 -6.17 12.00
N GLN A 187 9.61 -7.48 12.10
CA GLN A 187 9.43 -8.43 11.00
C GLN A 187 7.96 -8.64 10.57
N HIS A 188 6.99 -8.11 11.32
CA HIS A 188 5.56 -8.24 11.04
C HIS A 188 4.99 -7.04 10.30
N VAL A 189 5.79 -6.00 10.11
CA VAL A 189 5.41 -4.75 9.41
C VAL A 189 6.29 -4.57 8.19
N MET A 190 5.66 -4.42 7.04
CA MET A 190 6.31 -4.15 5.76
C MET A 190 6.23 -2.68 5.41
N ILE A 191 7.32 -2.12 4.95
CA ILE A 191 7.41 -0.77 4.39
C ILE A 191 7.19 -0.86 2.89
N ILE A 192 6.24 -0.10 2.38
CA ILE A 192 6.07 0.19 0.95
C ILE A 192 6.39 1.66 0.75
N ARG A 193 7.48 1.95 0.02
CA ARG A 193 7.90 3.30 -0.31
C ARG A 193 7.80 3.50 -1.81
N LEU A 194 6.97 4.43 -2.22
CA LEU A 194 6.70 4.72 -3.62
C LEU A 194 7.79 5.63 -4.22
N ALA A 195 8.03 5.49 -5.51
CA ALA A 195 8.90 6.40 -6.26
C ALA A 195 8.25 7.78 -6.42
N ASN A 196 6.95 7.82 -6.70
CA ASN A 196 6.14 9.05 -6.69
C ASN A 196 5.23 9.05 -5.45
N LEU A 197 5.48 10.00 -4.54
CA LEU A 197 4.77 10.10 -3.26
C LEU A 197 3.34 10.63 -3.38
N GLU A 198 2.95 11.22 -4.51
CA GLU A 198 1.57 11.68 -4.76
C GLU A 198 0.59 10.51 -4.81
N LEU A 199 1.05 9.33 -5.24
CA LEU A 199 0.25 8.12 -5.35
C LEU A 199 -0.14 7.52 -4.00
N ARG A 200 0.52 7.87 -2.90
CA ARG A 200 0.45 7.15 -1.64
C ARG A 200 -0.96 6.97 -1.07
N LYS A 201 -1.81 8.01 -1.16
CA LYS A 201 -3.19 7.95 -0.65
C LYS A 201 -4.04 6.99 -1.46
N TYR A 202 -3.90 7.04 -2.79
CA TYR A 202 -4.60 6.12 -3.66
C TYR A 202 -4.11 4.67 -3.48
N ILE A 203 -2.79 4.46 -3.45
CA ILE A 203 -2.21 3.11 -3.24
C ILE A 203 -2.62 2.56 -1.86
N HIS A 204 -2.66 3.36 -0.82
CA HIS A 204 -3.21 2.95 0.47
C HIS A 204 -4.67 2.47 0.34
N SER A 205 -5.53 3.23 -0.35
CA SER A 205 -6.93 2.85 -0.60
C SER A 205 -7.04 1.53 -1.39
N VAL A 206 -6.14 1.31 -2.36
CA VAL A 206 -6.05 0.04 -3.09
C VAL A 206 -5.65 -1.10 -2.15
N VAL A 207 -4.65 -0.91 -1.30
CA VAL A 207 -4.16 -1.95 -0.37
C VAL A 207 -5.23 -2.38 0.63
N ILE A 208 -6.03 -1.44 1.16
CA ILE A 208 -7.12 -1.74 2.11
C ILE A 208 -8.44 -2.15 1.43
N SER A 209 -8.49 -2.18 0.08
CA SER A 209 -9.68 -2.59 -0.68
C SER A 209 -9.92 -4.10 -0.58
N PRO A 210 -11.18 -4.57 -0.76
CA PRO A 210 -11.49 -6.00 -0.78
C PRO A 210 -10.62 -6.78 -1.75
N TYR A 211 -10.37 -6.22 -2.92
CA TYR A 211 -9.57 -6.83 -3.98
C TYR A 211 -8.16 -7.23 -3.52
N ILE A 212 -7.43 -6.33 -2.87
CA ILE A 212 -6.07 -6.63 -2.36
C ILE A 212 -6.14 -7.44 -1.07
N GLN A 213 -7.10 -7.18 -0.19
CA GLN A 213 -7.26 -7.91 1.07
C GLN A 213 -7.53 -9.42 0.83
N GLU A 214 -8.33 -9.76 -0.16
CA GLU A 214 -8.55 -11.16 -0.57
C GLU A 214 -7.26 -11.81 -1.09
N GLN A 215 -6.46 -11.09 -1.86
CA GLN A 215 -5.16 -11.58 -2.32
C GLN A 215 -4.16 -11.77 -1.16
N ILE A 216 -4.13 -10.84 -0.19
CA ILE A 216 -3.30 -10.97 1.01
C ILE A 216 -3.66 -12.26 1.76
N ILE A 217 -4.95 -12.54 1.94
CA ILE A 217 -5.42 -13.73 2.66
C ILE A 217 -5.12 -15.00 1.89
N SER A 218 -5.41 -15.03 0.58
CA SER A 218 -5.26 -16.23 -0.26
C SER A 218 -3.80 -16.60 -0.56
N ARG A 219 -2.88 -15.63 -0.55
CA ARG A 219 -1.46 -15.84 -0.87
C ARG A 219 -0.54 -15.93 0.35
N GLN A 220 -1.09 -16.14 1.53
CA GLN A 220 -0.28 -16.40 2.72
C GLN A 220 0.47 -17.73 2.58
N VAL A 221 1.77 -17.73 2.90
CA VAL A 221 2.63 -18.90 2.88
C VAL A 221 2.96 -19.33 4.31
N GLY A 222 2.81 -20.61 4.62
CA GLY A 222 3.19 -21.23 5.90
C GLY A 222 2.01 -21.88 6.63
N SER A 223 2.30 -22.99 7.30
CA SER A 223 1.33 -23.68 8.18
C SER A 223 1.27 -22.99 9.56
N GLY A 224 0.08 -22.63 10.00
CA GLY A 224 -0.20 -22.14 11.35
C GLY A 224 -0.18 -20.62 11.53
N ARG A 225 0.87 -19.90 11.16
CA ARG A 225 0.97 -18.44 11.12
C ARG A 225 1.52 -18.00 9.77
N GLY A 226 0.71 -18.21 8.74
CA GLY A 226 1.05 -17.77 7.40
C GLY A 226 1.39 -16.27 7.35
N GLY A 227 2.30 -15.89 6.47
CA GLY A 227 2.69 -14.50 6.25
C GLY A 227 2.79 -14.16 4.78
N LEU A 228 2.68 -12.89 4.46
CA LEU A 228 2.86 -12.36 3.12
C LEU A 228 4.33 -11.98 2.92
N SER A 229 4.99 -12.54 1.90
CA SER A 229 6.37 -12.17 1.57
C SER A 229 6.42 -10.84 0.80
N ALA A 230 7.57 -10.14 0.89
CA ALA A 230 7.80 -8.95 0.09
C ALA A 230 7.77 -9.25 -1.42
N GLU A 231 8.26 -10.42 -1.81
CA GLU A 231 8.24 -10.89 -3.18
C GLU A 231 6.79 -11.06 -3.68
N THR A 232 5.96 -11.77 -2.93
CA THR A 232 4.53 -11.97 -3.27
C THR A 232 3.79 -10.63 -3.35
N LEU A 233 3.94 -9.76 -2.32
CA LEU A 233 3.28 -8.45 -2.33
C LEU A 233 3.70 -7.59 -3.53
N SER A 234 4.98 -7.65 -3.88
CA SER A 234 5.54 -6.83 -4.97
C SER A 234 4.89 -7.14 -6.34
N THR A 235 4.41 -8.37 -6.54
CA THR A 235 3.77 -8.81 -7.79
C THR A 235 2.28 -8.48 -7.89
N PHE A 236 1.66 -7.91 -6.86
CA PHE A 236 0.23 -7.58 -6.91
C PHE A 236 -0.07 -6.59 -8.02
N LEU A 237 -1.14 -6.87 -8.78
CA LEU A 237 -1.65 -5.99 -9.80
C LEU A 237 -2.37 -4.79 -9.17
N ILE A 238 -2.01 -3.61 -9.59
CA ILE A 238 -2.57 -2.34 -9.12
C ILE A 238 -3.30 -1.66 -10.28
N PRO A 239 -4.60 -1.40 -10.13
CA PRO A 239 -5.34 -0.58 -11.10
C PRO A 239 -4.96 0.88 -10.89
N LEU A 240 -4.29 1.49 -11.85
CA LEU A 240 -3.76 2.86 -11.72
C LEU A 240 -4.56 3.83 -12.60
N PRO A 241 -5.28 4.81 -12.02
CA PRO A 241 -5.94 5.88 -12.76
C PRO A 241 -4.98 7.01 -13.15
N PRO A 242 -5.39 7.90 -14.06
CA PRO A 242 -4.78 9.22 -14.22
C PRO A 242 -4.58 9.94 -12.89
N LEU A 243 -3.51 10.73 -12.77
CA LEU A 243 -3.16 11.36 -11.49
C LEU A 243 -4.25 12.30 -10.95
N ASN A 244 -4.90 13.09 -11.82
CA ASN A 244 -5.99 13.98 -11.42
C ASN A 244 -7.22 13.19 -10.95
N GLU A 245 -7.50 12.04 -11.57
CA GLU A 245 -8.58 11.17 -11.16
C GLU A 245 -8.28 10.55 -9.78
N GLN A 246 -7.01 10.18 -9.47
CA GLN A 246 -6.61 9.73 -8.13
C GLN A 246 -6.93 10.78 -7.05
N VAL A 247 -6.69 12.07 -7.35
CA VAL A 247 -7.03 13.17 -6.42
C VAL A 247 -8.54 13.23 -6.18
N SER A 248 -9.34 13.12 -7.26
CA SER A 248 -10.80 13.13 -7.21
C SER A 248 -11.35 11.91 -6.44
N ILE A 249 -10.80 10.72 -6.70
CA ILE A 249 -11.13 9.49 -5.98
C ILE A 249 -10.84 9.65 -4.48
N ASN A 250 -9.63 10.11 -4.11
CA ASN A 250 -9.25 10.28 -2.71
C ASN A 250 -10.15 11.26 -1.98
N ARG A 251 -10.52 12.39 -2.62
CA ARG A 251 -11.48 13.34 -2.06
C ARG A 251 -12.84 12.69 -1.82
N LYS A 252 -13.37 11.99 -2.84
CA LYS A 252 -14.68 11.35 -2.75
C LYS A 252 -14.70 10.21 -1.71
N LEU A 253 -13.63 9.43 -1.62
CA LEU A 253 -13.46 8.41 -0.58
C LEU A 253 -13.53 9.02 0.81
N ASN A 254 -12.80 10.12 1.06
CA ASN A 254 -12.82 10.80 2.36
C ASN A 254 -14.23 11.31 2.71
N GLU A 255 -14.94 11.92 1.77
CA GLU A 255 -16.32 12.36 1.95
C GLU A 255 -17.24 11.19 2.33
N CYS A 256 -17.21 10.11 1.54
CA CYS A 256 -18.07 8.95 1.77
C CYS A 256 -17.73 8.22 3.08
N ILE A 257 -16.44 8.03 3.39
CA ILE A 257 -16.02 7.36 4.62
C ILE A 257 -16.40 8.18 5.85
N SER A 258 -16.24 9.51 5.82
CA SER A 258 -16.67 10.40 6.90
C SER A 258 -18.17 10.30 7.15
N GLN A 259 -18.99 10.21 6.09
CA GLN A 259 -20.45 9.99 6.22
C GLN A 259 -20.77 8.63 6.84
N VAL A 260 -20.06 7.57 6.45
CA VAL A 260 -20.24 6.22 7.02
C VAL A 260 -19.90 6.20 8.51
N LEU A 261 -18.84 6.89 8.93
CA LEU A 261 -18.46 7.02 10.34
C LEU A 261 -19.51 7.79 11.14
N ALA A 262 -20.01 8.91 10.63
CA ALA A 262 -21.08 9.68 11.27
C ALA A 262 -22.35 8.84 11.47
N ILE A 263 -22.70 7.98 10.51
CA ILE A 263 -23.83 7.04 10.65
C ILE A 263 -23.54 5.98 11.72
N ALA A 264 -22.30 5.48 11.81
CA ALA A 264 -21.92 4.51 12.84
C ALA A 264 -22.05 5.10 14.24
N ASP A 265 -21.56 6.32 14.44
CA ASP A 265 -21.62 7.05 15.72
C ASP A 265 -23.07 7.36 16.14
N ALA A 266 -23.90 7.83 15.19
CA ALA A 266 -25.32 8.07 15.44
C ALA A 266 -26.06 6.78 15.89
N LYS A 267 -25.74 5.64 15.27
CA LYS A 267 -26.30 4.34 15.69
C LYS A 267 -25.88 3.95 17.10
N CYS A 268 -24.60 4.12 17.43
CA CYS A 268 -24.08 3.82 18.77
C CYS A 268 -24.79 4.67 19.83
N ASN A 269 -24.95 5.96 19.57
CA ASN A 269 -25.66 6.88 20.48
C ASN A 269 -27.12 6.50 20.69
N ILE A 270 -27.84 6.15 19.61
CA ILE A 270 -29.25 5.69 19.73
C ILE A 270 -29.33 4.39 20.52
N SER A 271 -28.44 3.43 20.30
CA SER A 271 -28.42 2.17 21.06
C SER A 271 -28.17 2.41 22.54
N ASN A 272 -27.28 3.33 22.90
CA ASN A 272 -26.99 3.68 24.29
C ASN A 272 -28.20 4.38 24.98
N LEU A 273 -28.98 5.18 24.25
CA LEU A 273 -30.19 5.84 24.76
C LEU A 273 -31.35 4.86 24.98
N ILE A 274 -31.37 3.73 24.27
CA ILE A 274 -32.43 2.71 24.43
C ILE A 274 -32.15 1.78 25.64
N ILE A 275 -30.87 1.65 26.01
CA ILE A 275 -30.42 0.77 27.11
C ILE A 275 -30.39 1.53 28.46
N ALA A 276 -30.38 2.84 28.47
CA ALA A 276 -30.46 3.69 29.65
C ALA A 276 -31.92 3.95 30.07
#